data_c237754938a44a3eafaf853d7edfc6be
#
_entry.id   c237754938a44a3eafaf853d7edfc6be
#
_cell.length_a   1.000
_cell.length_b   1.000
_cell.length_c   1.000
_cell.angle_alpha   90.00
_cell.angle_beta   90.00
_cell.angle_gamma   90.00
#
_symmetry.space_group_name_H-M   'P 1'
#
loop_
_entity.id
_entity.type
_entity.pdbx_description
1 polymer ?
#
loop_
_entity_poly.entity_id
_entity_poly.type
_entity_poly.pdbx_seq_one_letter_code
_entity_poly.pdbx_strand_id
1 'polypeptide(L)'
;MSGATSKRYPLELRERAVRMVAEVRGEQDSEWAAMTRVAGLLGVGTPETVRKWCRQAQIDDGSRPGQSSEDSAEVKRLKRENAELKRANSILRAASAFFAAELDRPLR
;
A
#
# COMPACT_ATOMS: atom_id res chain seq x y z
N MET A 1 1.39 5.10 23.15
CA MET A 1 0.82 5.47 22.06
C MET A 1 1.45 4.91 20.85
N SER A 2 0.72 4.34 20.12
CA SER A 2 1.27 3.73 18.94
C SER A 2 1.92 4.78 18.10
N GLY A 3 2.99 4.41 17.47
CA GLY A 3 3.63 5.26 16.55
C GLY A 3 2.72 5.64 15.44
N ALA A 4 2.85 6.84 14.98
CA ALA A 4 2.14 7.25 13.80
C ALA A 4 2.69 6.50 12.63
N THR A 5 1.84 6.03 11.76
CA THR A 5 2.24 5.40 10.52
C THR A 5 1.84 6.29 9.38
N SER A 6 2.41 6.05 8.20
CA SER A 6 2.06 6.85 7.03
C SER A 6 0.57 6.76 6.71
N LYS A 7 -0.10 5.70 7.15
CA LYS A 7 -1.52 5.56 6.91
C LYS A 7 -2.36 6.55 7.70
N ARG A 8 -1.82 7.09 8.77
CA ARG A 8 -2.55 8.05 9.59
C ARG A 8 -2.56 9.45 9.02
N TYR A 9 -1.75 9.70 8.03
CA TYR A 9 -1.64 11.03 7.47
C TYR A 9 -2.37 11.09 6.14
N PRO A 10 -3.16 12.14 5.92
CA PRO A 10 -3.88 12.26 4.65
C PRO A 10 -2.94 12.40 3.46
N LEU A 11 -3.43 12.00 2.31
CA LEU A 11 -2.66 12.08 1.10
C LEU A 11 -2.16 13.50 0.82
N GLU A 12 -3.01 14.49 1.07
CA GLU A 12 -2.62 15.88 0.84
C GLU A 12 -1.40 16.28 1.65
N LEU A 13 -1.35 15.83 2.90
CA LEU A 13 -0.22 16.15 3.76
C LEU A 13 1.04 15.48 3.24
N ARG A 14 0.92 14.24 2.80
CA ARG A 14 2.08 13.52 2.27
C ARG A 14 2.63 14.20 1.03
N GLU A 15 1.73 14.61 0.14
CA GLU A 15 2.16 15.31 -1.07
C GLU A 15 2.80 16.65 -0.76
N ARG A 16 2.24 17.36 0.22
CA ARG A 16 2.82 18.62 0.65
C ARG A 16 4.22 18.42 1.22
N ALA A 17 4.40 17.38 2.03
CA ALA A 17 5.70 17.09 2.61
C ALA A 17 6.75 16.85 1.54
N VAL A 18 6.41 16.08 0.52
CA VAL A 18 7.34 15.78 -0.56
C VAL A 18 7.72 17.06 -1.29
N ARG A 19 6.75 17.90 -1.58
CA ARG A 19 7.05 19.18 -2.26
C ARG A 19 7.94 20.07 -1.40
N MET A 20 7.65 20.14 -0.11
CA MET A 20 8.44 21.00 0.79
C MET A 20 9.87 20.53 0.91
N VAL A 21 10.09 19.22 0.93
CA VAL A 21 11.46 18.71 0.98
C VAL A 21 12.23 19.19 -0.25
N ALA A 22 11.62 19.11 -1.43
CA ALA A 22 12.27 19.58 -2.64
C ALA A 22 12.57 21.07 -2.56
N GLU A 23 11.63 21.85 -1.99
CA GLU A 23 11.79 23.30 -1.92
C GLU A 23 12.89 23.72 -0.94
N VAL A 24 12.99 23.04 0.20
CA VAL A 24 13.97 23.44 1.21
C VAL A 24 15.30 22.73 1.08
N ARG A 25 15.40 21.78 0.13
CA ARG A 25 16.63 20.97 0.01
C ARG A 25 17.86 21.83 -0.19
N GLY A 26 17.74 22.88 -0.98
CA GLY A 26 18.87 23.75 -1.26
C GLY A 26 19.32 24.60 -0.07
N GLU A 27 18.47 24.73 0.94
CA GLU A 27 18.75 25.51 2.13
C GLU A 27 19.30 24.67 3.27
N GLN A 28 19.34 23.36 3.10
CA GLN A 28 19.75 22.45 4.14
C GLN A 28 21.06 21.76 3.74
N ASP A 29 21.78 21.26 4.75
CA ASP A 29 23.07 20.62 4.51
C ASP A 29 22.92 19.28 3.80
N SER A 30 21.78 18.62 3.98
CA SER A 30 21.58 17.30 3.40
C SER A 30 20.09 17.07 3.18
N GLU A 31 19.80 16.02 2.41
CA GLU A 31 18.41 15.62 2.20
C GLU A 31 17.76 15.25 3.51
N TRP A 32 18.50 14.55 4.37
CA TRP A 32 17.95 14.16 5.68
C TRP A 32 17.62 15.38 6.52
N ALA A 33 18.47 16.41 6.47
CA ALA A 33 18.18 17.64 7.19
C ALA A 33 16.91 18.30 6.68
N ALA A 34 16.71 18.28 5.36
CA ALA A 34 15.50 18.82 4.77
C ALA A 34 14.26 18.03 5.24
N MET A 35 14.37 16.71 5.28
CA MET A 35 13.28 15.87 5.75
C MET A 35 12.97 16.11 7.21
N THR A 36 14.01 16.28 8.03
CA THR A 36 13.85 16.57 9.45
C THR A 36 13.11 17.90 9.64
N ARG A 37 13.51 18.90 8.89
CA ARG A 37 12.87 20.22 8.99
C ARG A 37 11.39 20.14 8.58
N VAL A 38 11.10 19.46 7.48
CA VAL A 38 9.73 19.35 6.99
C VAL A 38 8.88 18.58 7.98
N ALA A 39 9.40 17.49 8.55
CA ALA A 39 8.68 16.73 9.55
C ALA A 39 8.28 17.61 10.72
N GLY A 40 9.22 18.45 11.19
CA GLY A 40 8.93 19.36 12.29
C GLY A 40 7.86 20.38 11.92
N LEU A 41 7.96 20.94 10.72
CA LEU A 41 7.03 21.98 10.29
C LEU A 41 5.62 21.44 10.12
N LEU A 42 5.47 20.21 9.68
CA LEU A 42 4.16 19.65 9.41
C LEU A 42 3.61 18.80 10.57
N GLY A 43 4.36 18.66 11.64
CA GLY A 43 3.90 17.87 12.77
C GLY A 43 3.93 16.38 12.51
N VAL A 44 4.79 15.94 11.61
CA VAL A 44 4.96 14.52 11.34
C VAL A 44 5.88 13.93 12.39
N GLY A 45 5.55 12.75 12.88
CA GLY A 45 6.25 12.18 14.03
C GLY A 45 7.73 11.96 13.85
N THR A 46 8.17 11.54 12.67
CA THR A 46 9.59 11.29 12.43
C THR A 46 9.97 11.67 11.00
N PRO A 47 11.25 12.08 10.81
CA PRO A 47 11.71 12.31 9.45
C PRO A 47 11.75 11.04 8.60
N GLU A 48 11.83 9.88 9.23
CA GLU A 48 11.79 8.62 8.48
C GLU A 48 10.49 8.47 7.71
N THR A 49 9.38 8.91 8.28
CA THR A 49 8.10 8.88 7.60
C THR A 49 8.14 9.75 6.35
N VAL A 50 8.71 10.95 6.47
CA VAL A 50 8.85 11.83 5.30
C VAL A 50 9.76 11.20 4.26
N ARG A 51 10.83 10.54 4.69
CA ARG A 51 11.75 9.88 3.76
C ARG A 51 11.02 8.81 2.96
N LYS A 52 10.16 8.04 3.62
CA LYS A 52 9.39 7.01 2.92
C LYS A 52 8.47 7.61 1.87
N TRP A 53 7.84 8.73 2.20
CA TRP A 53 6.97 9.40 1.25
C TRP A 53 7.76 9.91 0.05
N CYS A 54 8.93 10.48 0.28
CA CYS A 54 9.76 10.98 -0.80
C CYS A 54 10.23 9.85 -1.71
N ARG A 55 10.60 8.71 -1.12
CA ARG A 55 11.01 7.56 -1.91
C ARG A 55 9.87 7.03 -2.75
N GLN A 56 8.68 6.93 -2.15
CA GLN A 56 7.53 6.44 -2.90
C GLN A 56 7.18 7.38 -4.06
N ALA A 57 7.30 8.70 -3.83
CA ALA A 57 7.06 9.66 -4.89
C ALA A 57 8.04 9.47 -6.04
N GLN A 58 9.30 9.17 -5.72
CA GLN A 58 10.31 8.93 -6.75
C GLN A 58 10.01 7.66 -7.53
N ILE A 59 9.52 6.63 -6.85
CA ILE A 59 9.14 5.40 -7.53
C ILE A 59 7.96 5.66 -8.44
N ASP A 60 6.97 6.40 -7.94
CA ASP A 60 5.76 6.67 -8.70
C ASP A 60 6.02 7.53 -9.92
N ASP A 61 7.01 8.43 -9.87
CA ASP A 61 7.32 9.26 -11.03
C ASP A 61 8.39 8.62 -11.93
N GLY A 62 8.84 7.42 -11.59
CA GLY A 62 9.75 6.67 -12.45
C GLY A 62 11.21 6.96 -12.24
N SER A 63 11.59 7.84 -11.31
CA SER A 63 13.00 8.18 -11.13
C SER A 63 13.73 7.19 -10.22
N ARG A 64 13.01 6.25 -9.60
CA ARG A 64 13.59 5.22 -8.77
C ARG A 64 12.87 3.90 -9.02
N PRO A 65 13.60 2.79 -9.18
CA PRO A 65 12.93 1.50 -9.38
C PRO A 65 12.19 1.06 -8.11
N GLY A 66 11.08 0.36 -8.31
CA GLY A 66 10.28 -0.14 -7.22
C GLY A 66 8.83 -0.27 -7.64
N GLN A 67 8.01 -0.75 -6.70
CA GLN A 67 6.59 -0.93 -6.97
C GLN A 67 5.86 0.39 -6.72
N SER A 68 5.19 0.90 -7.75
CA SER A 68 4.45 2.15 -7.61
C SER A 68 3.23 1.97 -6.72
N SER A 69 2.67 3.09 -6.27
CA SER A 69 1.45 3.06 -5.47
C SER A 69 0.30 2.44 -6.26
N GLU A 70 0.23 2.76 -7.54
CA GLU A 70 -0.80 2.21 -8.41
C GLU A 70 -0.64 0.70 -8.56
N ASP A 71 0.60 0.24 -8.77
CA ASP A 71 0.89 -1.19 -8.88
C ASP A 71 0.58 -1.92 -7.57
N SER A 72 0.89 -1.29 -6.45
CA SER A 72 0.59 -1.90 -5.14
C SER A 72 -0.91 -2.07 -4.94
N ALA A 73 -1.70 -1.08 -5.34
CA ALA A 73 -3.16 -1.17 -5.23
C ALA A 73 -3.68 -2.28 -6.13
N GLU A 74 -3.12 -2.39 -7.34
CA GLU A 74 -3.53 -3.43 -8.28
C GLU A 74 -3.19 -4.82 -7.74
N VAL A 75 -2.01 -4.98 -7.15
CA VAL A 75 -1.63 -6.27 -6.57
C VAL A 75 -2.58 -6.65 -5.44
N LYS A 76 -2.94 -5.69 -4.59
CA LYS A 76 -3.89 -5.96 -3.51
C LYS A 76 -5.25 -6.36 -4.06
N ARG A 77 -5.72 -5.68 -5.09
CA ARG A 77 -7.00 -6.00 -5.71
C ARG A 77 -6.99 -7.40 -6.28
N LEU A 78 -5.91 -7.75 -6.99
CA LEU A 78 -5.81 -9.07 -7.61
C LEU A 78 -5.69 -10.17 -6.57
N LYS A 79 -4.99 -9.93 -5.47
CA LYS A 79 -4.90 -10.91 -4.41
C LYS A 79 -6.27 -11.16 -3.79
N ARG A 80 -7.07 -10.10 -3.61
CA ARG A 80 -8.41 -10.24 -3.07
C ARG A 80 -9.30 -11.03 -4.03
N GLU A 81 -9.26 -10.68 -5.31
CA GLU A 81 -10.04 -11.41 -6.30
C GLU A 81 -9.64 -12.89 -6.35
N ASN A 82 -8.34 -13.13 -6.28
CA ASN A 82 -7.85 -14.50 -6.31
C ASN A 82 -8.36 -15.30 -5.13
N ALA A 83 -8.37 -14.70 -3.94
CA ALA A 83 -8.88 -15.38 -2.75
C ALA A 83 -10.37 -15.68 -2.88
N GLU A 84 -11.13 -14.73 -3.44
CA GLU A 84 -12.56 -14.92 -3.65
C GLU A 84 -12.84 -16.02 -4.66
N LEU A 85 -12.06 -16.07 -5.72
CA LEU A 85 -12.22 -17.12 -6.72
C LEU A 85 -11.88 -18.50 -6.17
N LYS A 86 -10.84 -18.57 -5.36
CA LYS A 86 -10.49 -19.83 -4.73
C LYS A 86 -11.57 -20.31 -3.79
N ARG A 87 -12.17 -19.39 -3.05
CA ARG A 87 -13.27 -19.76 -2.16
C ARG A 87 -14.48 -20.22 -2.94
N ALA A 88 -14.84 -19.49 -4.00
CA ALA A 88 -15.97 -19.88 -4.84
C ALA A 88 -15.72 -21.26 -5.47
N ASN A 89 -14.49 -21.50 -5.91
CA ASN A 89 -14.11 -22.78 -6.49
C ASN A 89 -14.28 -23.91 -5.47
N SER A 90 -13.84 -23.68 -4.22
CA SER A 90 -13.97 -24.67 -3.17
C SER A 90 -15.44 -24.99 -2.89
N ILE A 91 -16.28 -23.96 -2.86
CA ILE A 91 -17.70 -24.15 -2.61
C ILE A 91 -18.33 -24.94 -3.75
N LEU A 92 -17.98 -24.59 -5.00
CA LEU A 92 -18.52 -25.31 -6.15
C LEU A 92 -18.07 -26.76 -6.17
N ARG A 93 -16.82 -27.02 -5.81
CA ARG A 93 -16.34 -28.40 -5.75
C ARG A 93 -17.05 -29.20 -4.69
N ALA A 94 -17.29 -28.60 -3.52
CA ALA A 94 -18.02 -29.28 -2.47
C ALA A 94 -19.45 -29.56 -2.90
N ALA A 95 -20.10 -28.60 -3.54
CA ALA A 95 -21.46 -28.79 -4.03
C ALA A 95 -21.51 -29.88 -5.11
N SER A 96 -20.53 -29.86 -6.02
CA SER A 96 -20.48 -30.88 -7.08
C SER A 96 -20.31 -32.28 -6.49
N ALA A 97 -19.44 -32.40 -5.50
CA ALA A 97 -19.20 -33.67 -4.84
C ALA A 97 -20.47 -34.15 -4.14
N PHE A 98 -21.19 -33.23 -3.48
CA PHE A 98 -22.43 -33.55 -2.81
C PHE A 98 -23.46 -34.03 -3.81
N PHE A 99 -23.65 -33.32 -4.91
CA PHE A 99 -24.65 -33.72 -5.91
C PHE A 99 -24.25 -35.01 -6.60
N ALA A 100 -22.99 -35.25 -6.85
CA ALA A 100 -22.54 -36.50 -7.43
C ALA A 100 -22.87 -37.67 -6.51
N ALA A 101 -22.64 -37.49 -5.21
CA ALA A 101 -22.96 -38.54 -4.24
C ALA A 101 -24.44 -38.83 -4.21
N GLU A 102 -25.28 -37.78 -4.32
CA GLU A 102 -26.72 -37.97 -4.33
C GLU A 102 -27.18 -38.72 -5.56
N LEU A 103 -26.57 -38.42 -6.71
CA LEU A 103 -26.95 -39.08 -7.94
C LEU A 103 -26.47 -40.54 -7.97
N ASP A 104 -25.41 -40.86 -7.28
CA ASP A 104 -24.89 -42.21 -7.23
C ASP A 104 -25.55 -43.09 -6.16
N ARG A 105 -26.45 -42.51 -5.39
CA ARG A 105 -27.08 -43.25 -4.32
C ARG A 105 -27.99 -44.36 -4.89
N PRO A 106 -27.88 -45.57 -4.38
CA PRO A 106 -28.69 -46.64 -4.91
C PRO A 106 -30.18 -46.38 -4.70
N LEU A 107 -30.95 -46.76 -5.67
CA LEU A 107 -32.41 -46.67 -5.54
C LEU A 107 -32.92 -47.85 -4.72
N ARG A 108 -33.94 -47.61 -3.88
CA ARG A 108 -34.50 -48.65 -3.06
C ARG A 108 -35.99 -48.67 -3.12
#